data_9865a225c3f840a49d0730939bc47db5
#
_entry.id   9865a225c3f840a49d0730939bc47db5
#
_cell.length_a   1.000
_cell.length_b   1.000
_cell.length_c   1.000
_cell.angle_alpha   90.00
_cell.angle_beta   90.00
_cell.angle_gamma   90.00
#
_symmetry.space_group_name_H-M   'P 1'
#
loop_
_entity.id
_entity.type
_entity.pdbx_description
1 polymer ?
#
loop_
_entity_poly.entity_id
_entity_poly.type
_entity_poly.pdbx_seq_one_letter_code
_entity_poly.pdbx_strand_id
1 'polypeptide(L)'
;MVLFRSIRELAERGVTSLIITNAAGGINHAYRPGDFVLIADHINLMGVNPLVGPNDESRGPRFPDMSDAYSAEYRAIARKIGGGLGVDLKEGVYAGLLGPSYETPAEIRFLRTIGADLVGMSTVPEVIAANYLGMKVLGISCVTNMAAGVIAQKLVHQEVLDTGARVRGTMIKLLSAIVPQLP
;
A
#
# COMPACT_ATOMS: atom_id res chain seq x y z
N MET A 1 14.90 1.70 15.83
CA MET A 1 13.71 1.72 14.95
C MET A 1 14.17 2.10 13.54
N VAL A 2 14.44 1.08 12.69
CA VAL A 2 15.18 1.26 11.42
C VAL A 2 14.25 1.56 10.24
N LEU A 3 13.02 1.07 10.25
CA LEU A 3 12.08 1.08 9.12
C LEU A 3 11.66 2.47 8.60
N PHE A 4 11.75 3.52 9.44
CA PHE A 4 11.30 4.88 9.02
C PHE A 4 12.46 5.83 8.73
N ARG A 5 13.69 5.36 8.88
CA ARG A 5 14.90 6.15 8.63
C ARG A 5 14.98 6.54 7.14
N SER A 6 14.64 5.62 6.25
CA SER A 6 14.66 5.86 4.81
C SER A 6 13.71 6.98 4.40
N ILE A 7 12.48 7.01 4.93
CA ILE A 7 11.48 8.05 4.62
C ILE A 7 11.96 9.41 5.13
N ARG A 8 12.53 9.46 6.33
CA ARG A 8 13.11 10.71 6.89
C ARG A 8 14.26 11.23 6.05
N GLU A 9 15.18 10.34 5.67
CA GLU A 9 16.32 10.68 4.81
C GLU A 9 15.87 11.24 3.44
N LEU A 10 14.82 10.66 2.83
CA LEU A 10 14.24 11.17 1.59
C LEU A 10 13.66 12.56 1.78
N ALA A 11 12.91 12.80 2.85
CA ALA A 11 12.35 14.12 3.16
C ALA A 11 13.45 15.18 3.41
N GLU A 12 14.51 14.82 4.15
CA GLU A 12 15.67 15.69 4.39
C GLU A 12 16.41 16.06 3.09
N ARG A 13 16.29 15.25 2.05
CA ARG A 13 16.80 15.51 0.69
C ARG A 13 15.82 16.30 -0.19
N GLY A 14 14.69 16.73 0.35
CA GLY A 14 13.70 17.54 -0.37
C GLY A 14 12.72 16.71 -1.21
N VAL A 15 12.60 15.38 -0.99
CA VAL A 15 11.59 14.57 -1.65
C VAL A 15 10.22 14.90 -1.08
N THR A 16 9.29 15.32 -1.95
CA THR A 16 7.92 15.74 -1.60
C THR A 16 6.86 14.74 -2.03
N SER A 17 7.22 13.80 -2.90
CA SER A 17 6.30 12.80 -3.47
C SER A 17 6.87 11.41 -3.29
N LEU A 18 6.04 10.47 -2.79
CA LEU A 18 6.42 9.09 -2.57
C LEU A 18 5.48 8.15 -3.32
N ILE A 19 6.02 7.28 -4.15
CA ILE A 19 5.29 6.12 -4.67
C ILE A 19 5.74 4.90 -3.87
N ILE A 20 4.79 4.20 -3.25
CA ILE A 20 5.06 2.98 -2.52
C ILE A 20 4.30 1.81 -3.16
N THR A 21 4.99 0.72 -3.41
CA THR A 21 4.40 -0.49 -3.98
C THR A 21 4.60 -1.67 -3.06
N ASN A 22 3.65 -2.59 -3.05
CA ASN A 22 3.74 -3.81 -2.27
C ASN A 22 3.07 -5.00 -2.97
N ALA A 23 3.36 -6.20 -2.48
CA ALA A 23 2.57 -7.40 -2.70
C ALA A 23 1.52 -7.50 -1.59
N ALA A 24 0.29 -7.84 -1.94
CA ALA A 24 -0.81 -7.96 -0.99
C ALA A 24 -1.69 -9.18 -1.29
N GLY A 25 -2.28 -9.75 -0.25
CA GLY A 25 -3.36 -10.74 -0.35
C GLY A 25 -4.70 -10.04 -0.64
N GLY A 26 -5.44 -10.52 -1.64
CA GLY A 26 -6.77 -10.03 -1.98
C GLY A 26 -7.84 -10.56 -1.02
N ILE A 27 -8.49 -9.67 -0.28
CA ILE A 27 -9.64 -9.97 0.58
C ILE A 27 -10.95 -9.80 -0.20
N ASN A 28 -11.01 -8.76 -1.04
CA ASN A 28 -12.17 -8.46 -1.88
C ASN A 28 -12.32 -9.52 -2.99
N HIS A 29 -13.50 -10.14 -3.07
CA HIS A 29 -13.79 -11.19 -4.04
C HIS A 29 -13.82 -10.72 -5.51
N ALA A 30 -13.90 -9.40 -5.75
CA ALA A 30 -13.81 -8.84 -7.09
C ALA A 30 -12.37 -8.78 -7.63
N TYR A 31 -11.38 -8.98 -6.78
CA TYR A 31 -9.97 -8.95 -7.18
C TYR A 31 -9.49 -10.32 -7.67
N ARG A 32 -8.41 -10.30 -8.44
CA ARG A 32 -7.74 -11.49 -8.99
C ARG A 32 -6.22 -11.35 -8.82
N PRO A 33 -5.47 -12.44 -8.67
CA PRO A 33 -4.01 -12.40 -8.70
C PRO A 33 -3.49 -11.78 -10.00
N GLY A 34 -2.72 -10.71 -9.86
CA GLY A 34 -2.21 -9.87 -10.94
C GLY A 34 -2.89 -8.50 -11.07
N ASP A 35 -4.00 -8.28 -10.36
CA ASP A 35 -4.62 -6.95 -10.32
C ASP A 35 -3.72 -5.94 -9.60
N PHE A 36 -3.72 -4.70 -10.09
CA PHE A 36 -3.16 -3.56 -9.39
C PHE A 36 -4.27 -2.75 -8.72
N VAL A 37 -4.06 -2.43 -7.46
CA VAL A 37 -5.03 -1.72 -6.63
C VAL A 37 -4.40 -0.46 -6.07
N LEU A 38 -4.97 0.70 -6.38
CA LEU A 38 -4.64 1.96 -5.73
C LEU A 38 -5.11 1.89 -4.27
N ILE A 39 -4.20 2.11 -3.34
CA ILE A 39 -4.56 2.16 -1.92
C ILE A 39 -5.25 3.50 -1.67
N ALA A 40 -6.53 3.48 -1.30
CA ALA A 40 -7.31 4.67 -0.97
C ALA A 40 -7.15 5.06 0.51
N ASP A 41 -7.03 4.05 1.37
CA ASP A 41 -6.93 4.20 2.82
C ASP A 41 -6.28 2.95 3.42
N HIS A 42 -5.99 2.98 4.73
CA HIS A 42 -5.48 1.82 5.43
C HIS A 42 -6.09 1.60 6.81
N ILE A 43 -6.03 0.36 7.26
CA ILE A 43 -6.32 -0.05 8.64
C ILE A 43 -5.01 -0.54 9.26
N ASN A 44 -4.51 0.16 10.28
CA ASN A 44 -3.27 -0.19 10.96
C ASN A 44 -3.53 -1.17 12.11
N LEU A 45 -3.29 -2.45 11.87
CA LEU A 45 -3.33 -3.53 12.88
C LEU A 45 -1.93 -4.09 13.19
N MET A 46 -0.86 -3.36 12.81
CA MET A 46 0.52 -3.79 13.04
C MET A 46 0.97 -3.64 14.50
N GLY A 47 0.18 -3.01 15.35
CA GLY A 47 0.57 -2.74 16.75
C GLY A 47 1.72 -1.75 16.90
N VAL A 48 2.11 -1.07 15.82
CA VAL A 48 3.19 -0.07 15.79
C VAL A 48 2.73 1.20 15.08
N ASN A 49 3.25 2.34 15.56
CA ASN A 49 3.12 3.62 14.88
C ASN A 49 4.47 4.35 14.97
N PRO A 50 5.04 4.82 13.85
CA PRO A 50 6.36 5.44 13.81
C PRO A 50 6.47 6.74 14.59
N LEU A 51 5.33 7.34 14.96
CA LEU A 51 5.26 8.62 15.68
C LEU A 51 5.15 8.45 17.20
N VAL A 52 5.13 7.21 17.71
CA VAL A 52 5.15 6.96 19.15
C VAL A 52 6.48 7.42 19.75
N GLY A 53 6.40 8.24 20.80
CA GLY A 53 7.54 8.82 21.50
C GLY A 53 7.53 10.37 21.45
N PRO A 54 8.65 11.03 21.80
CA PRO A 54 8.78 12.47 21.71
C PRO A 54 8.60 12.98 20.29
N ASN A 55 7.88 14.11 20.13
CA ASN A 55 7.72 14.78 18.84
C ASN A 55 8.89 15.73 18.59
N ASP A 56 9.27 15.87 17.33
CA ASP A 56 10.17 16.90 16.83
C ASP A 56 9.37 17.88 15.97
N GLU A 57 8.96 18.99 16.56
CA GLU A 57 8.10 19.99 15.92
C GLU A 57 8.74 20.64 14.69
N SER A 58 10.07 20.59 14.57
CA SER A 58 10.77 21.09 13.37
C SER A 58 10.54 20.19 12.14
N ARG A 59 10.05 18.96 12.34
CA ARG A 59 9.81 17.96 11.28
C ARG A 59 8.34 17.81 10.92
N GLY A 60 7.44 18.01 11.89
CA GLY A 60 6.01 17.87 11.65
C GLY A 60 5.16 17.99 12.91
N PRO A 61 3.85 18.05 12.76
CA PRO A 61 2.91 18.24 13.87
C PRO A 61 2.84 16.99 14.75
N ARG A 62 2.57 17.16 16.04
CA ARG A 62 2.38 16.05 17.00
C ARG A 62 1.28 15.08 16.54
N PHE A 63 0.23 15.61 15.93
CA PHE A 63 -0.95 14.87 15.47
C PHE A 63 -1.21 15.19 13.99
N PRO A 64 -0.54 14.48 13.05
CA PRO A 64 -0.76 14.68 11.63
C PRO A 64 -2.16 14.22 11.22
N ASP A 65 -2.77 14.97 10.31
CA ASP A 65 -4.00 14.56 9.65
C ASP A 65 -3.72 13.39 8.68
N MET A 66 -4.51 12.33 8.78
CA MET A 66 -4.42 11.14 7.93
C MET A 66 -5.64 10.97 7.02
N SER A 67 -6.50 12.01 6.89
CA SER A 67 -7.74 11.93 6.10
C SER A 67 -7.50 11.75 4.61
N ASP A 68 -6.35 12.19 4.07
CA ASP A 68 -5.88 11.97 2.69
C ASP A 68 -4.48 11.33 2.69
N ALA A 69 -4.31 10.28 3.51
CA ALA A 69 -3.03 9.61 3.69
C ALA A 69 -2.43 9.07 2.37
N TYR A 70 -3.28 8.77 1.41
CA TYR A 70 -2.94 8.42 0.03
C TYR A 70 -3.58 9.45 -0.89
N SER A 71 -2.79 10.32 -1.48
CA SER A 71 -3.25 11.48 -2.23
C SER A 71 -4.32 11.15 -3.28
N ALA A 72 -5.51 11.73 -3.12
CA ALA A 72 -6.60 11.58 -4.07
C ALA A 72 -6.23 12.10 -5.46
N GLU A 73 -5.43 13.19 -5.53
CA GLU A 73 -4.88 13.73 -6.77
C GLU A 73 -3.99 12.70 -7.48
N TYR A 74 -3.06 12.06 -6.74
CA TYR A 74 -2.15 11.08 -7.33
C TYR A 74 -2.87 9.81 -7.79
N ARG A 75 -3.91 9.38 -7.04
CA ARG A 75 -4.78 8.27 -7.46
C ARG A 75 -5.52 8.59 -8.76
N ALA A 76 -6.04 9.82 -8.90
CA ALA A 76 -6.73 10.27 -10.12
C ALA A 76 -5.77 10.27 -11.34
N ILE A 77 -4.54 10.78 -11.17
CA ILE A 77 -3.50 10.76 -12.20
C ILE A 77 -3.17 9.31 -12.59
N ALA A 78 -2.91 8.45 -11.61
CA ALA A 78 -2.58 7.05 -11.85
C ALA A 78 -3.70 6.31 -12.58
N ARG A 79 -4.97 6.53 -12.19
CA ARG A 79 -6.14 5.91 -12.85
C ARG A 79 -6.26 6.35 -14.31
N LYS A 80 -6.09 7.64 -14.60
CA LYS A 80 -6.12 8.17 -15.98
C LYS A 80 -5.02 7.52 -16.84
N ILE A 81 -3.79 7.43 -16.31
CA ILE A 81 -2.66 6.84 -17.02
C ILE A 81 -2.87 5.34 -17.21
N GLY A 82 -3.32 4.62 -16.18
CA GLY A 82 -3.64 3.19 -16.26
C GLY A 82 -4.66 2.91 -17.35
N GLY A 83 -5.74 3.68 -17.40
CA GLY A 83 -6.75 3.58 -18.46
C GLY A 83 -6.18 3.78 -19.86
N GLY A 84 -5.28 4.75 -20.05
CA GLY A 84 -4.57 4.98 -21.33
C GLY A 84 -3.64 3.84 -21.72
N LEU A 85 -3.16 3.06 -20.76
CA LEU A 85 -2.29 1.89 -20.98
C LEU A 85 -3.08 0.56 -21.06
N GLY A 86 -4.40 0.59 -20.93
CA GLY A 86 -5.24 -0.61 -20.85
C GLY A 86 -5.07 -1.38 -19.54
N VAL A 87 -4.59 -0.73 -18.47
CA VAL A 87 -4.45 -1.29 -17.13
C VAL A 87 -5.62 -0.84 -16.27
N ASP A 88 -6.48 -1.80 -15.88
CA ASP A 88 -7.59 -1.55 -14.95
C ASP A 88 -7.05 -1.43 -13.52
N LEU A 89 -6.92 -0.19 -13.04
CA LEU A 89 -6.52 0.10 -11.66
C LEU A 89 -7.76 0.11 -10.76
N LYS A 90 -7.87 -0.89 -9.93
CA LYS A 90 -8.88 -0.96 -8.87
C LYS A 90 -8.52 -0.01 -7.72
N GLU A 91 -9.42 0.15 -6.76
CA GLU A 91 -9.16 0.96 -5.56
C GLU A 91 -9.67 0.23 -4.32
N GLY A 92 -8.98 0.33 -3.19
CA GLY A 92 -9.37 -0.37 -1.97
C GLY A 92 -8.59 0.03 -0.74
N VAL A 93 -9.03 -0.53 0.40
CA VAL A 93 -8.46 -0.31 1.73
C VAL A 93 -7.47 -1.42 2.07
N TYR A 94 -6.25 -1.01 2.47
CA TYR A 94 -5.17 -1.92 2.84
C TYR A 94 -5.13 -2.14 4.36
N ALA A 95 -5.24 -3.40 4.81
CA ALA A 95 -4.98 -3.77 6.20
C ALA A 95 -3.50 -4.13 6.39
N GLY A 96 -2.80 -3.38 7.25
CA GLY A 96 -1.43 -3.69 7.64
C GLY A 96 -1.40 -4.56 8.90
N LEU A 97 -0.80 -5.74 8.83
CA LEU A 97 -0.57 -6.66 9.93
C LEU A 97 0.93 -6.88 10.15
N LEU A 98 1.30 -7.34 11.34
CA LEU A 98 2.72 -7.52 11.69
C LEU A 98 3.35 -8.73 10.97
N GLY A 99 2.60 -9.80 10.75
CA GLY A 99 3.15 -11.08 10.32
C GLY A 99 4.05 -11.71 11.41
N PRO A 100 5.03 -12.60 11.05
CA PRO A 100 5.34 -13.07 9.71
C PRO A 100 4.47 -14.23 9.21
N SER A 101 3.54 -14.76 10.04
CA SER A 101 2.58 -15.76 9.57
C SER A 101 1.52 -15.12 8.67
N TYR A 102 1.05 -15.84 7.66
CA TYR A 102 -0.17 -15.49 6.97
C TYR A 102 -1.36 -15.61 7.92
N GLU A 103 -2.41 -14.88 7.59
CA GLU A 103 -3.64 -14.82 8.38
C GLU A 103 -4.40 -16.14 8.30
N THR A 104 -5.19 -16.42 9.35
CA THR A 104 -6.19 -17.48 9.33
C THR A 104 -7.43 -17.06 8.53
N PRO A 105 -8.25 -18.01 8.05
CA PRO A 105 -9.52 -17.65 7.41
C PRO A 105 -10.48 -16.85 8.30
N ALA A 106 -10.40 -16.99 9.63
CA ALA A 106 -11.19 -16.23 10.58
C ALA A 106 -10.73 -14.77 10.65
N GLU A 107 -9.43 -14.53 10.67
CA GLU A 107 -8.83 -13.19 10.61
C GLU A 107 -9.18 -12.49 9.30
N ILE A 108 -9.14 -13.17 8.17
CA ILE A 108 -9.54 -12.61 6.87
C ILE A 108 -11.02 -12.24 6.85
N ARG A 109 -11.91 -13.05 7.43
CA ARG A 109 -13.34 -12.68 7.56
C ARG A 109 -13.51 -11.44 8.44
N PHE A 110 -12.77 -11.35 9.55
CA PHE A 110 -12.77 -10.16 10.41
C PHE A 110 -12.31 -8.92 9.65
N LEU A 111 -11.16 -8.98 8.96
CA LEU A 111 -10.63 -7.88 8.15
C LEU A 111 -11.63 -7.39 7.11
N ARG A 112 -12.30 -8.32 6.42
CA ARG A 112 -13.38 -7.97 5.47
C ARG A 112 -14.53 -7.26 6.14
N THR A 113 -14.96 -7.73 7.31
CA THR A 113 -16.07 -7.12 8.06
C THR A 113 -15.78 -5.69 8.47
N ILE A 114 -14.53 -5.36 8.78
CA ILE A 114 -14.12 -3.99 9.14
C ILE A 114 -13.75 -3.14 7.91
N GLY A 115 -13.93 -3.64 6.69
CA GLY A 115 -13.81 -2.88 5.45
C GLY A 115 -12.47 -2.99 4.72
N ALA A 116 -11.61 -3.97 5.05
CA ALA A 116 -10.38 -4.20 4.33
C ALA A 116 -10.62 -4.95 3.01
N ASP A 117 -9.97 -4.48 1.93
CA ASP A 117 -9.95 -5.10 0.61
C ASP A 117 -8.67 -5.89 0.34
N LEU A 118 -7.59 -5.52 1.01
CA LEU A 118 -6.24 -6.04 0.86
C LEU A 118 -5.62 -6.29 2.23
N VAL A 119 -4.67 -7.21 2.29
CA VAL A 119 -3.88 -7.46 3.50
C VAL A 119 -2.40 -7.63 3.17
N GLY A 120 -1.53 -7.12 4.05
CA GLY A 120 -0.10 -7.31 3.94
C GLY A 120 0.66 -6.85 5.19
N MET A 121 2.00 -6.94 5.16
CA MET A 121 2.86 -6.81 6.34
C MET A 121 3.81 -5.61 6.25
N SER A 122 3.44 -4.56 5.49
CA SER A 122 4.31 -3.39 5.21
C SER A 122 3.51 -2.10 5.04
N THR A 123 4.11 -1.09 4.45
CA THR A 123 3.47 0.08 3.84
C THR A 123 2.92 1.10 4.83
N VAL A 124 2.08 0.67 5.78
CA VAL A 124 1.37 1.59 6.69
C VAL A 124 2.32 2.48 7.49
N PRO A 125 3.39 1.96 8.11
CA PRO A 125 4.31 2.81 8.85
C PRO A 125 5.06 3.81 7.98
N GLU A 126 5.43 3.42 6.76
CA GLU A 126 6.08 4.31 5.78
C GLU A 126 5.14 5.45 5.37
N VAL A 127 3.87 5.14 5.14
CA VAL A 127 2.84 6.13 4.79
C VAL A 127 2.59 7.09 5.94
N ILE A 128 2.49 6.61 7.19
CA ILE A 128 2.36 7.46 8.37
C ILE A 128 3.56 8.41 8.47
N ALA A 129 4.78 7.89 8.30
CA ALA A 129 5.99 8.71 8.38
C ALA A 129 6.06 9.74 7.24
N ALA A 130 5.67 9.38 6.02
CA ALA A 130 5.64 10.28 4.86
C ALA A 130 4.64 11.43 5.07
N ASN A 131 3.42 11.13 5.53
CA ASN A 131 2.43 12.16 5.82
C ASN A 131 2.88 13.10 6.95
N TYR A 132 3.47 12.57 8.03
CA TYR A 132 4.06 13.38 9.09
C TYR A 132 5.09 14.39 8.58
N LEU A 133 5.85 14.01 7.55
CA LEU A 133 6.90 14.83 6.92
C LEU A 133 6.37 15.67 5.74
N GLY A 134 5.05 15.74 5.54
CA GLY A 134 4.42 16.54 4.50
C GLY A 134 4.56 16.00 3.07
N MET A 135 4.96 14.74 2.90
CA MET A 135 5.04 14.10 1.59
C MET A 135 3.67 13.63 1.10
N LYS A 136 3.36 13.84 -0.18
CA LYS A 136 2.20 13.21 -0.84
C LYS A 136 2.52 11.77 -1.21
N VAL A 137 1.59 10.85 -0.96
CA VAL A 137 1.81 9.41 -1.18
C VAL A 137 0.87 8.84 -2.22
N LEU A 138 1.41 8.04 -3.14
CA LEU A 138 0.67 7.13 -3.99
C LEU A 138 1.00 5.69 -3.59
N GLY A 139 0.01 4.94 -3.11
CA GLY A 139 0.13 3.51 -2.79
C GLY A 139 -0.44 2.65 -3.92
N ILE A 140 0.32 1.66 -4.39
CA ILE A 140 -0.13 0.68 -5.37
C ILE A 140 0.18 -0.72 -4.87
N SER A 141 -0.85 -1.50 -4.58
CA SER A 141 -0.72 -2.93 -4.26
C SER A 141 -0.80 -3.78 -5.53
N CYS A 142 0.05 -4.79 -5.63
CA CYS A 142 -0.16 -5.91 -6.52
C CYS A 142 -0.85 -7.03 -5.74
N VAL A 143 -2.04 -7.44 -6.16
CA VAL A 143 -2.69 -8.65 -5.63
C VAL A 143 -1.89 -9.85 -6.10
N THR A 144 -1.07 -10.44 -5.25
CA THR A 144 -0.22 -11.57 -5.64
C THR A 144 -0.89 -12.91 -5.45
N ASN A 145 -1.82 -12.99 -4.52
CA ASN A 145 -2.62 -14.15 -4.18
C ASN A 145 -3.95 -13.71 -3.58
N MET A 146 -4.95 -14.57 -3.52
CA MET A 146 -6.11 -14.32 -2.68
C MET A 146 -5.79 -14.69 -1.24
N ALA A 147 -6.31 -13.90 -0.28
CA ALA A 147 -6.07 -14.11 1.14
C ALA A 147 -6.70 -15.45 1.65
N ALA A 148 -6.27 -15.90 2.81
CA ALA A 148 -6.68 -17.19 3.37
C ALA A 148 -8.21 -17.36 3.48
N GLY A 149 -8.74 -18.44 2.93
CA GLY A 149 -10.17 -18.75 2.96
C GLY A 149 -11.05 -17.92 2.01
N VAL A 150 -10.46 -17.07 1.17
CA VAL A 150 -11.19 -16.40 0.07
C VAL A 150 -11.46 -17.37 -1.05
N ILE A 151 -10.49 -18.22 -1.35
CA ILE A 151 -10.61 -19.38 -2.26
C ILE A 151 -10.21 -20.65 -1.52
N ALA A 152 -10.67 -21.80 -2.01
CA ALA A 152 -10.39 -23.11 -1.41
C ALA A 152 -9.00 -23.64 -1.79
N GLN A 153 -7.96 -22.86 -1.50
CA GLN A 153 -6.56 -23.17 -1.81
C GLN A 153 -5.65 -22.78 -0.65
N LYS A 154 -4.59 -23.57 -0.41
CA LYS A 154 -3.54 -23.21 0.55
C LYS A 154 -2.67 -22.11 -0.04
N LEU A 155 -2.30 -21.14 0.79
CA LEU A 155 -1.33 -20.10 0.43
C LEU A 155 0.08 -20.69 0.31
N VAL A 156 0.75 -20.42 -0.79
CA VAL A 156 2.13 -20.81 -1.04
C VAL A 156 2.91 -19.57 -1.47
N HIS A 157 4.04 -19.30 -0.81
CA HIS A 157 4.86 -18.11 -1.11
C HIS A 157 5.34 -18.07 -2.58
N GLN A 158 5.46 -19.23 -3.24
CA GLN A 158 5.84 -19.28 -4.65
C GLN A 158 4.82 -18.57 -5.56
N GLU A 159 3.52 -18.62 -5.25
CA GLU A 159 2.49 -17.89 -6.01
C GLU A 159 2.71 -16.38 -6.00
N VAL A 160 3.20 -15.85 -4.88
CA VAL A 160 3.55 -14.42 -4.76
C VAL A 160 4.67 -14.06 -5.74
N LEU A 161 5.72 -14.88 -5.80
CA LEU A 161 6.87 -14.68 -6.67
C LEU A 161 6.47 -14.80 -8.16
N ASP A 162 5.72 -15.85 -8.51
CA ASP A 162 5.28 -16.12 -9.88
C ASP A 162 4.35 -15.03 -10.41
N THR A 163 3.40 -14.60 -9.59
CA THR A 163 2.49 -13.50 -9.95
C THR A 163 3.27 -12.18 -10.12
N GLY A 164 4.17 -11.87 -9.18
CA GLY A 164 5.03 -10.69 -9.28
C GLY A 164 5.87 -10.67 -10.55
N ALA A 165 6.48 -11.80 -10.90
CA ALA A 165 7.25 -11.95 -12.13
C ALA A 165 6.39 -11.73 -13.38
N ARG A 166 5.18 -12.31 -13.41
CA ARG A 166 4.22 -12.21 -14.52
C ARG A 166 3.79 -10.77 -14.80
N VAL A 167 3.55 -9.96 -13.76
CA VAL A 167 3.03 -8.60 -13.92
C VAL A 167 4.10 -7.51 -13.91
N ARG A 168 5.37 -7.88 -13.68
CA ARG A 168 6.51 -6.96 -13.57
C ARG A 168 6.59 -5.95 -14.72
N GLY A 169 6.45 -6.43 -15.97
CA GLY A 169 6.53 -5.57 -17.15
C GLY A 169 5.42 -4.51 -17.18
N THR A 170 4.21 -4.87 -16.77
CA THR A 170 3.07 -3.94 -16.69
C THR A 170 3.30 -2.91 -15.58
N MET A 171 3.78 -3.32 -14.40
CA MET A 171 4.10 -2.42 -13.30
C MET A 171 5.18 -1.41 -13.71
N ILE A 172 6.25 -1.86 -14.37
CA ILE A 172 7.32 -0.96 -14.85
C ILE A 172 6.75 0.08 -15.82
N LYS A 173 5.96 -0.32 -16.81
CA LYS A 173 5.33 0.59 -17.78
C LYS A 173 4.44 1.61 -17.07
N LEU A 174 3.62 1.14 -16.13
CA LEU A 174 2.71 1.98 -15.35
C LEU A 174 3.48 3.03 -14.54
N LEU A 175 4.47 2.62 -13.75
CA LEU A 175 5.28 3.52 -12.94
C LEU A 175 6.07 4.51 -13.79
N SER A 176 6.68 4.06 -14.91
CA SER A 176 7.42 4.94 -15.82
C SER A 176 6.54 6.02 -16.46
N ALA A 177 5.24 5.75 -16.63
CA ALA A 177 4.30 6.72 -17.14
C ALA A 177 3.73 7.64 -16.05
N ILE A 178 3.59 7.15 -14.80
CA ILE A 178 3.05 7.93 -13.67
C ILE A 178 4.09 8.94 -13.15
N VAL A 179 5.34 8.49 -12.90
CA VAL A 179 6.38 9.30 -12.23
C VAL A 179 6.54 10.70 -12.85
N PRO A 180 6.64 10.88 -14.18
CA PRO A 180 6.81 12.21 -14.78
C PRO A 180 5.57 13.10 -14.71
N GLN A 181 4.42 12.58 -14.27
CA GLN A 181 3.14 13.31 -14.21
C GLN A 181 2.77 13.74 -12.79
N LEU A 182 3.52 13.28 -11.80
CA LEU A 182 3.33 13.75 -10.42
C LEU A 182 4.01 15.10 -10.23
N PRO A 183 3.34 16.06 -9.57
CA PRO A 183 3.89 17.38 -9.29
C PRO A 183 5.01 17.37 -8.25
#